data_6230446f828c7c7227221d96db6b9a5e
#
_entry.id   6230446f828c7c7227221d96db6b9a5e
#
_cell.length_a   1.000
_cell.length_b   1.000
_cell.length_c   1.000
_cell.angle_alpha   90.00
_cell.angle_beta   90.00
_cell.angle_gamma   90.00
#
_symmetry.space_group_name_H-M   'P 1'
#
loop_
_entity.id
_entity.type
_entity.pdbx_description
1 polymer ?
#
loop_
_entity_poly.entity_id
_entity_poly.type
_entity_poly.pdbx_seq_one_letter_code
_entity_poly.pdbx_strand_id
1 'polypeptide(L)'
;GLYYLHASTMGGDFFSFPWIVAPGKSQSQIAVLASNINWNAYNNFGGRSNYLSPAELPSTPTVNARMELARYTDPDNVNYDRDEYAPLSFERPEPINHIPLPVELHDPIEGRSACHVAETEWRILGWLEQEGFDYDLYAETQLHTGELNLDDYKILLLGPHPEYWSQEMYYKVKSWVHERGG
;
A
#
# COMPACT_ATOMS: atom_id res chain seq x y z
N GLY A 1 6.77 11.01 -3.41
CA GLY A 1 5.65 11.25 -2.49
C GLY A 1 4.47 10.33 -2.74
N LEU A 2 3.58 10.25 -1.78
CA LEU A 2 2.32 9.50 -1.90
C LEU A 2 1.21 10.44 -2.35
N TYR A 3 0.59 10.11 -3.46
CA TYR A 3 -0.51 10.86 -4.06
C TYR A 3 -1.74 9.99 -4.15
N TYR A 4 -2.92 10.62 -4.15
CA TYR A 4 -4.15 9.94 -4.48
C TYR A 4 -4.74 10.51 -5.76
N LEU A 5 -5.05 9.62 -6.68
CA LEU A 5 -5.79 9.94 -7.89
C LEU A 5 -7.28 9.73 -7.64
N HIS A 6 -8.08 10.69 -8.07
CA HIS A 6 -9.53 10.66 -7.94
C HIS A 6 -10.16 10.64 -9.32
N ALA A 7 -10.98 9.64 -9.55
CA ALA A 7 -11.81 9.52 -10.75
C ALA A 7 -13.26 9.65 -10.38
N SER A 8 -14.03 10.45 -11.13
CA SER A 8 -15.48 10.58 -10.93
C SER A 8 -16.21 10.54 -12.26
N THR A 9 -17.43 10.05 -12.22
CA THR A 9 -18.37 10.05 -13.35
C THR A 9 -19.32 11.24 -13.25
N MET A 10 -19.99 11.58 -14.36
CA MET A 10 -21.07 12.57 -14.34
C MET A 10 -22.28 12.11 -13.51
N GLY A 11 -22.41 10.81 -13.27
CA GLY A 11 -23.45 10.22 -12.42
C GLY A 11 -23.17 10.35 -10.92
N GLY A 12 -21.96 10.83 -10.54
CA GLY A 12 -21.57 11.00 -9.15
C GLY A 12 -20.84 9.81 -8.55
N ASP A 13 -20.58 8.76 -9.33
CA ASP A 13 -19.69 7.68 -8.87
C ASP A 13 -18.28 8.21 -8.74
N PHE A 14 -17.58 7.71 -7.74
CA PHE A 14 -16.25 8.19 -7.39
C PHE A 14 -15.36 7.02 -6.97
N PHE A 15 -14.10 7.06 -7.42
CA PHE A 15 -13.08 6.11 -7.01
C PHE A 15 -11.75 6.81 -6.82
N SER A 16 -10.99 6.41 -5.82
CA SER A 16 -9.64 6.91 -5.57
C SER A 16 -8.67 5.76 -5.38
N PHE A 17 -7.41 5.98 -5.76
CA PHE A 17 -6.33 5.02 -5.56
C PHE A 17 -5.00 5.72 -5.30
N PRO A 18 -4.09 5.09 -4.52
CA PRO A 18 -2.80 5.66 -4.19
C PRO A 18 -1.83 5.56 -5.37
N TRP A 19 -0.94 6.53 -5.43
CA TRP A 19 0.15 6.57 -6.40
C TRP A 19 1.45 6.97 -5.70
N ILE A 20 2.46 6.10 -5.74
CA ILE A 20 3.79 6.39 -5.21
C ILE A 20 4.65 6.92 -6.33
N VAL A 21 5.17 8.13 -6.14
CA VAL A 21 6.14 8.75 -7.05
C VAL A 21 7.49 8.81 -6.34
N ALA A 22 8.39 7.94 -6.72
CA ALA A 22 9.75 7.94 -6.25
C ALA A 22 10.57 9.08 -6.87
N PRO A 23 11.61 9.58 -6.21
CA PRO A 23 12.50 10.57 -6.79
C PRO A 23 13.34 9.94 -7.92
N GLY A 24 13.69 10.75 -8.93
CA GLY A 24 14.59 10.30 -9.98
C GLY A 24 16.05 10.12 -9.54
N LYS A 25 16.40 10.71 -8.40
CA LYS A 25 17.66 10.53 -7.65
C LYS A 25 17.41 10.87 -6.20
N SER A 26 18.21 10.32 -5.28
CA SER A 26 18.10 10.61 -3.86
C SER A 26 18.20 12.11 -3.57
N GLN A 27 17.31 12.62 -2.73
CA GLN A 27 17.23 14.02 -2.31
C GLN A 27 17.34 14.18 -0.80
N SER A 28 17.26 13.08 -0.05
CA SER A 28 17.25 13.04 1.39
C SER A 28 18.21 11.98 1.92
N GLN A 29 18.42 11.97 3.24
CA GLN A 29 19.14 10.90 3.95
C GLN A 29 18.21 9.77 4.41
N ILE A 30 16.90 9.99 4.33
CA ILE A 30 15.87 9.07 4.80
C ILE A 30 15.13 8.53 3.59
N ALA A 31 15.14 7.21 3.42
CA ALA A 31 14.22 6.51 2.55
C ALA A 31 13.04 6.00 3.38
N VAL A 32 11.84 6.21 2.90
CA VAL A 32 10.61 5.60 3.44
C VAL A 32 10.13 4.56 2.46
N LEU A 33 9.82 3.37 2.94
CA LEU A 33 9.36 2.27 2.13
C LEU A 33 7.88 2.02 2.39
N ALA A 34 7.04 2.37 1.44
CA ALA A 34 5.61 2.11 1.52
C ALA A 34 5.29 0.64 1.19
N SER A 35 4.42 0.04 1.97
CA SER A 35 4.12 -1.40 1.97
C SER A 35 3.15 -1.81 0.84
N ASN A 36 3.42 -1.42 -0.41
CA ASN A 36 2.50 -1.67 -1.51
C ASN A 36 2.31 -3.15 -1.86
N ILE A 37 3.27 -4.01 -1.53
CA ILE A 37 3.10 -5.47 -1.67
C ILE A 37 2.05 -5.94 -0.68
N ASN A 38 2.06 -5.40 0.53
CA ASN A 38 1.07 -5.67 1.55
C ASN A 38 -0.34 -5.20 1.13
N TRP A 39 -0.43 -3.99 0.54
CA TRP A 39 -1.71 -3.50 0.01
C TRP A 39 -2.28 -4.47 -1.02
N ASN A 40 -1.44 -4.98 -1.92
CA ASN A 40 -1.87 -5.96 -2.91
C ASN A 40 -2.28 -7.30 -2.27
N ALA A 41 -1.56 -7.76 -1.25
CA ALA A 41 -1.89 -8.98 -0.51
C ALA A 41 -3.21 -8.88 0.25
N TYR A 42 -3.54 -7.69 0.77
CA TYR A 42 -4.78 -7.42 1.50
C TYR A 42 -5.95 -7.09 0.58
N ASN A 43 -5.66 -6.69 -0.65
CA ASN A 43 -6.67 -6.35 -1.63
C ASN A 43 -7.46 -7.58 -2.04
N ASN A 44 -8.77 -7.56 -1.82
CA ASN A 44 -9.68 -8.66 -2.12
C ASN A 44 -10.31 -8.59 -3.52
N PHE A 45 -9.94 -7.61 -4.32
CA PHE A 45 -10.44 -7.54 -5.70
C PHE A 45 -9.93 -8.72 -6.52
N GLY A 46 -10.83 -9.45 -7.14
CA GLY A 46 -10.52 -10.64 -7.95
C GLY A 46 -10.46 -11.94 -7.17
N GLY A 47 -10.93 -11.96 -5.93
CA GLY A 47 -11.29 -13.19 -5.23
C GLY A 47 -10.44 -13.58 -4.02
N ARG A 48 -9.25 -13.05 -3.84
CA ARG A 48 -8.41 -13.42 -2.70
C ARG A 48 -7.90 -12.22 -1.93
N SER A 49 -7.98 -12.34 -0.60
CA SER A 49 -7.28 -11.47 0.32
C SER A 49 -6.63 -12.32 1.41
N ASN A 50 -5.43 -11.94 1.83
CA ASN A 50 -4.80 -12.58 2.99
C ASN A 50 -5.35 -12.08 4.33
N TYR A 51 -6.22 -11.09 4.30
CA TYR A 51 -6.73 -10.41 5.48
C TYR A 51 -8.22 -10.63 5.73
N LEU A 52 -9.05 -10.75 4.70
CA LEU A 52 -10.50 -10.82 4.85
C LEU A 52 -11.02 -12.23 5.05
N SER A 53 -11.97 -12.37 5.97
CA SER A 53 -12.68 -13.62 6.17
C SER A 53 -13.67 -13.90 5.04
N PRO A 54 -13.67 -15.12 4.49
CA PRO A 54 -14.61 -15.52 3.45
C PRO A 54 -16.09 -15.41 3.85
N ALA A 55 -16.40 -15.61 5.13
CA ALA A 55 -17.77 -15.69 5.63
C ALA A 55 -18.58 -14.39 5.50
N GLU A 56 -17.91 -13.28 5.27
CA GLU A 56 -18.54 -11.94 5.27
C GLU A 56 -18.63 -11.31 3.87
N LEU A 57 -18.30 -12.07 2.82
CA LEU A 57 -18.18 -11.51 1.48
C LEU A 57 -19.51 -11.49 0.73
N PRO A 58 -19.91 -10.36 0.16
CA PRO A 58 -21.08 -10.28 -0.71
C PRO A 58 -20.79 -10.81 -2.11
N SER A 59 -21.87 -11.11 -2.84
CA SER A 59 -21.80 -11.70 -4.18
C SER A 59 -21.30 -10.75 -5.28
N THR A 60 -21.24 -9.45 -5.02
CA THR A 60 -20.86 -8.44 -6.03
C THR A 60 -19.83 -7.48 -5.49
N PRO A 61 -18.74 -7.22 -6.21
CA PRO A 61 -17.79 -6.16 -5.87
C PRO A 61 -18.45 -4.79 -5.84
N THR A 62 -17.99 -3.91 -4.96
CA THR A 62 -18.38 -2.51 -4.91
C THR A 62 -17.15 -1.62 -5.03
N VAL A 63 -17.35 -0.32 -5.28
CA VAL A 63 -16.25 0.65 -5.35
C VAL A 63 -15.87 1.21 -3.99
N ASN A 64 -16.68 1.01 -2.97
CA ASN A 64 -16.40 1.51 -1.62
C ASN A 64 -15.72 0.44 -0.76
N ALA A 65 -14.48 0.12 -1.10
CA ALA A 65 -13.69 -0.90 -0.44
C ALA A 65 -13.55 -0.69 1.06
N ARG A 66 -13.40 0.54 1.48
CA ARG A 66 -13.14 0.89 2.85
C ARG A 66 -14.31 0.63 3.78
N MET A 67 -15.49 1.01 3.35
CA MET A 67 -16.72 0.82 4.11
C MET A 67 -17.25 -0.61 4.01
N GLU A 68 -16.85 -1.30 2.95
CA GLU A 68 -17.43 -2.58 2.53
C GLU A 68 -16.34 -3.56 2.09
N LEU A 69 -15.24 -3.64 2.87
CA LEU A 69 -14.09 -4.51 2.54
C LEU A 69 -14.49 -5.93 2.15
N ALA A 70 -15.51 -6.45 2.80
CA ALA A 70 -16.04 -7.78 2.51
C ALA A 70 -16.68 -7.91 1.12
N ARG A 71 -16.97 -6.82 0.42
CA ARG A 71 -17.76 -6.85 -0.82
C ARG A 71 -16.95 -7.00 -2.11
N TYR A 72 -15.63 -7.12 -2.01
CA TYR A 72 -14.78 -7.16 -3.19
C TYR A 72 -14.34 -8.55 -3.63
N THR A 73 -14.81 -9.56 -2.96
CA THR A 73 -14.48 -10.94 -3.27
C THR A 73 -15.72 -11.70 -3.73
N ASP A 74 -15.59 -12.46 -4.79
CA ASP A 74 -16.61 -13.41 -5.19
C ASP A 74 -16.70 -14.52 -4.13
N PRO A 75 -17.87 -14.72 -3.48
CA PRO A 75 -18.06 -15.77 -2.48
C PRO A 75 -17.70 -17.17 -2.98
N ASP A 76 -17.87 -17.43 -4.27
CA ASP A 76 -17.56 -18.72 -4.87
C ASP A 76 -16.05 -18.98 -4.93
N ASN A 77 -15.22 -17.92 -4.78
CA ASN A 77 -13.77 -17.99 -4.84
C ASN A 77 -13.07 -17.93 -3.48
N VAL A 78 -13.79 -17.76 -2.37
CA VAL A 78 -13.21 -17.48 -1.07
C VAL A 78 -12.61 -18.67 -0.34
N ASN A 79 -12.98 -19.87 -0.71
CA ASN A 79 -12.60 -21.12 -0.01
C ASN A 79 -11.54 -21.92 -0.74
N TYR A 80 -10.89 -21.33 -1.75
CA TYR A 80 -9.83 -22.03 -2.44
C TYR A 80 -8.61 -22.20 -1.54
N ASP A 81 -8.03 -23.36 -1.57
CA ASP A 81 -6.70 -23.56 -1.05
C ASP A 81 -5.73 -22.63 -1.78
N ARG A 82 -4.68 -22.18 -1.08
CA ARG A 82 -3.71 -21.24 -1.64
C ARG A 82 -3.10 -21.73 -2.97
N ASP A 83 -3.02 -23.04 -3.15
CA ASP A 83 -2.43 -23.65 -4.35
C ASP A 83 -3.40 -23.60 -5.57
N GLU A 84 -4.66 -23.29 -5.35
CA GLU A 84 -5.66 -23.10 -6.39
C GLU A 84 -5.70 -21.67 -6.95
N TYR A 85 -5.07 -20.71 -6.24
CA TYR A 85 -4.99 -19.35 -6.72
C TYR A 85 -3.78 -19.15 -7.63
N ALA A 86 -4.01 -18.56 -8.78
CA ALA A 86 -2.95 -18.00 -9.58
C ALA A 86 -2.29 -16.81 -8.86
N PRO A 87 -1.03 -16.48 -9.18
CA PRO A 87 -0.41 -15.26 -8.69
C PRO A 87 -1.28 -14.03 -8.97
N LEU A 88 -1.47 -13.18 -7.97
CA LEU A 88 -2.25 -11.96 -8.13
C LEU A 88 -1.39 -10.85 -8.73
N SER A 89 -1.88 -10.22 -9.79
CA SER A 89 -1.22 -9.09 -10.43
C SER A 89 -1.32 -7.83 -9.57
N PHE A 90 -0.30 -6.97 -9.68
CA PHE A 90 -0.39 -5.57 -9.25
C PHE A 90 -1.24 -4.71 -10.22
N GLU A 91 -1.42 -5.18 -11.45
CA GLU A 91 -2.24 -4.53 -12.47
C GLU A 91 -3.72 -4.89 -12.30
N ARG A 92 -4.26 -4.56 -11.14
CA ARG A 92 -5.68 -4.75 -10.82
C ARG A 92 -6.19 -3.59 -9.96
N PRO A 93 -7.49 -3.30 -9.98
CA PRO A 93 -8.06 -2.28 -9.09
C PRO A 93 -7.72 -2.55 -7.63
N GLU A 94 -7.43 -1.49 -6.88
CA GLU A 94 -7.13 -1.54 -5.45
C GLU A 94 -8.22 -0.86 -4.61
N PRO A 95 -9.44 -1.39 -4.58
CA PRO A 95 -10.52 -0.79 -3.81
C PRO A 95 -10.24 -0.69 -2.31
N ILE A 96 -9.36 -1.53 -1.79
CA ILE A 96 -8.97 -1.48 -0.38
C ILE A 96 -8.33 -0.14 0.01
N ASN A 97 -7.72 0.55 -0.95
CA ASN A 97 -7.08 1.85 -0.77
C ASN A 97 -7.99 3.03 -1.15
N HIS A 98 -9.26 2.77 -1.47
CA HIS A 98 -10.20 3.82 -1.82
C HIS A 98 -10.50 4.71 -0.61
N ILE A 99 -10.44 6.02 -0.82
CA ILE A 99 -10.80 7.03 0.18
C ILE A 99 -12.15 7.61 -0.21
N PRO A 100 -13.20 7.38 0.57
CA PRO A 100 -14.49 7.99 0.31
C PRO A 100 -14.45 9.49 0.58
N LEU A 101 -15.00 10.28 -0.36
CA LEU A 101 -15.24 11.70 -0.17
C LEU A 101 -16.34 11.93 0.88
N PRO A 102 -16.38 13.09 1.52
CA PRO A 102 -15.46 14.25 1.47
C PRO A 102 -14.51 14.37 2.66
N VAL A 103 -14.69 13.54 3.68
CA VAL A 103 -14.11 13.79 5.02
C VAL A 103 -12.60 13.62 5.03
N GLU A 104 -12.10 12.70 4.26
CA GLU A 104 -10.73 12.23 4.40
C GLU A 104 -9.72 12.86 3.44
N LEU A 105 -10.21 13.65 2.48
CA LEU A 105 -9.35 14.44 1.62
C LEU A 105 -8.75 15.66 2.32
N HIS A 106 -9.38 16.14 3.39
CA HIS A 106 -8.98 17.34 4.10
C HIS A 106 -8.11 17.07 5.31
N ASP A 107 -8.19 15.86 5.84
CA ASP A 107 -7.37 15.45 6.97
C ASP A 107 -6.91 13.99 6.80
N PRO A 108 -5.67 13.80 6.39
CA PRO A 108 -5.12 12.46 6.24
C PRO A 108 -4.84 11.75 7.57
N ILE A 109 -4.94 12.44 8.71
CA ILE A 109 -4.54 11.93 10.02
C ILE A 109 -5.76 11.75 10.93
N GLU A 110 -6.60 12.79 11.08
CA GLU A 110 -7.76 12.77 11.95
C GLU A 110 -9.01 12.24 11.23
N GLY A 111 -9.88 11.60 11.97
CA GLY A 111 -11.16 11.10 11.44
C GLY A 111 -11.08 9.83 10.61
N ARG A 112 -9.90 9.29 10.35
CA ARG A 112 -9.73 8.04 9.61
C ARG A 112 -9.93 6.82 10.49
N SER A 113 -10.66 5.86 9.97
CA SER A 113 -10.68 4.53 10.56
C SER A 113 -9.28 3.92 10.55
N ALA A 114 -8.96 3.14 11.57
CA ALA A 114 -7.72 2.36 11.56
C ALA A 114 -7.66 1.51 10.29
N CYS A 115 -6.58 1.61 9.55
CA CYS A 115 -6.39 0.94 8.30
C CYS A 115 -4.98 0.34 8.24
N HIS A 116 -4.82 -0.76 7.54
CA HIS A 116 -3.54 -1.47 7.39
C HIS A 116 -2.91 -1.27 6.01
N VAL A 117 -3.40 -0.32 5.24
CA VAL A 117 -3.03 -0.08 3.84
C VAL A 117 -2.52 1.35 3.66
N ALA A 118 -2.53 1.88 2.47
CA ALA A 118 -1.91 3.14 2.09
C ALA A 118 -2.17 4.34 3.03
N GLU A 119 -3.33 4.38 3.68
CA GLU A 119 -3.68 5.47 4.60
C GLU A 119 -2.87 5.47 5.89
N THR A 120 -2.39 4.30 6.31
CA THR A 120 -1.52 4.22 7.48
C THR A 120 -0.14 4.81 7.18
N GLU A 121 0.32 4.70 5.94
CA GLU A 121 1.56 5.35 5.49
C GLU A 121 1.50 6.87 5.69
N TRP A 122 0.37 7.49 5.43
CA TRP A 122 0.23 8.94 5.57
C TRP A 122 0.46 9.46 6.99
N ARG A 123 0.20 8.66 8.00
CA ARG A 123 0.46 9.05 9.37
C ARG A 123 1.95 9.23 9.63
N ILE A 124 2.75 8.31 9.11
CA ILE A 124 4.21 8.38 9.22
C ILE A 124 4.73 9.55 8.38
N LEU A 125 4.24 9.68 7.14
CA LEU A 125 4.66 10.76 6.25
C LEU A 125 4.26 12.13 6.80
N GLY A 126 3.02 12.28 7.28
CA GLY A 126 2.54 13.51 7.90
C GLY A 126 3.33 13.89 9.15
N TRP A 127 3.72 12.91 9.97
CA TRP A 127 4.59 13.15 11.11
C TRP A 127 5.98 13.64 10.68
N LEU A 128 6.59 13.00 9.69
CA LEU A 128 7.88 13.44 9.14
C LEU A 128 7.83 14.89 8.64
N GLU A 129 6.77 15.24 7.92
CA GLU A 129 6.58 16.60 7.43
C GLU A 129 6.37 17.62 8.55
N GLN A 130 5.60 17.28 9.57
CA GLN A 130 5.39 18.14 10.74
C GLN A 130 6.67 18.40 11.52
N GLU A 131 7.52 17.39 11.65
CA GLU A 131 8.81 17.49 12.34
C GLU A 131 9.91 18.08 11.44
N GLY A 132 9.63 18.37 10.18
CA GLY A 132 10.57 18.99 9.25
C GLY A 132 11.65 18.03 8.72
N PHE A 133 11.37 16.75 8.67
CA PHE A 133 12.27 15.76 8.08
C PHE A 133 12.02 15.63 6.59
N ASP A 134 13.05 15.87 5.80
CA ASP A 134 13.03 15.51 4.38
C ASP A 134 13.18 14.01 4.22
N TYR A 135 12.41 13.43 3.33
CA TYR A 135 12.45 12.00 3.01
C TYR A 135 12.17 11.72 1.54
N ASP A 136 12.65 10.60 1.06
CA ASP A 136 12.33 10.04 -0.24
C ASP A 136 11.43 8.83 -0.06
N LEU A 137 10.30 8.78 -0.77
CA LEU A 137 9.34 7.69 -0.68
C LEU A 137 9.49 6.72 -1.85
N TYR A 138 9.55 5.44 -1.54
CA TYR A 138 9.58 4.33 -2.47
C TYR A 138 8.51 3.29 -2.15
N ALA A 139 8.09 2.55 -3.15
CA ALA A 139 7.29 1.35 -2.99
C ALA A 139 8.19 0.14 -2.70
N GLU A 140 7.69 -0.85 -1.96
CA GLU A 140 8.40 -2.13 -1.76
C GLU A 140 8.76 -2.81 -3.08
N THR A 141 7.93 -2.70 -4.10
CA THR A 141 8.23 -3.21 -5.43
C THR A 141 9.49 -2.58 -6.03
N GLN A 142 9.78 -1.32 -5.74
CA GLN A 142 10.98 -0.63 -6.21
C GLN A 142 12.25 -1.08 -5.45
N LEU A 143 12.11 -1.48 -4.19
CA LEU A 143 13.19 -2.18 -3.48
C LEU A 143 13.44 -3.56 -4.10
N HIS A 144 12.40 -4.31 -4.44
CA HIS A 144 12.50 -5.61 -5.08
C HIS A 144 13.22 -5.52 -6.43
N THR A 145 12.79 -4.62 -7.31
CA THR A 145 13.36 -4.46 -8.66
C THR A 145 14.74 -3.82 -8.67
N GLY A 146 15.14 -3.15 -7.58
CA GLY A 146 16.44 -2.51 -7.45
C GLY A 146 16.47 -1.05 -7.89
N GLU A 147 15.32 -0.44 -8.09
CA GLU A 147 15.21 0.99 -8.35
C GLU A 147 15.58 1.83 -7.11
N LEU A 148 15.27 1.33 -5.92
CA LEU A 148 15.77 1.89 -4.66
C LEU A 148 17.19 1.39 -4.41
N ASN A 149 18.17 2.29 -4.48
CA ASN A 149 19.53 2.05 -4.03
C ASN A 149 19.69 2.47 -2.58
N LEU A 150 19.79 1.51 -1.67
CA LEU A 150 19.92 1.78 -0.23
C LEU A 150 21.23 2.48 0.13
N ASP A 151 22.27 2.36 -0.67
CA ASP A 151 23.56 3.01 -0.42
C ASP A 151 23.50 4.55 -0.48
N ASP A 152 22.45 5.09 -1.07
CA ASP A 152 22.22 6.54 -1.12
C ASP A 152 21.62 7.10 0.17
N TYR A 153 21.26 6.25 1.13
CA TYR A 153 20.53 6.61 2.34
C TYR A 153 21.27 6.17 3.62
N LYS A 154 20.95 6.84 4.71
CA LYS A 154 21.43 6.50 6.04
C LYS A 154 20.36 5.86 6.93
N ILE A 155 19.11 6.13 6.62
CA ILE A 155 17.96 5.65 7.38
C ILE A 155 16.96 5.07 6.41
N LEU A 156 16.48 3.88 6.72
CA LEU A 156 15.34 3.24 6.06
C LEU A 156 14.19 3.14 7.05
N LEU A 157 13.11 3.85 6.80
CA LEU A 157 11.85 3.68 7.53
C LEU A 157 10.97 2.69 6.77
N LEU A 158 10.57 1.65 7.46
CA LEU A 158 9.66 0.66 6.91
C LEU A 158 8.22 1.11 7.15
N GLY A 159 7.38 0.91 6.14
CA GLY A 159 5.94 1.08 6.27
C GLY A 159 5.36 0.19 7.36
N PRO A 160 4.09 0.39 7.76
CA PRO A 160 3.53 -0.24 8.95
C PRO A 160 3.44 -1.77 8.87
N HIS A 161 3.42 -2.34 7.68
CA HIS A 161 3.25 -3.79 7.50
C HIS A 161 4.18 -4.39 6.42
N PRO A 162 5.50 -4.53 6.67
CA PRO A 162 6.43 -5.15 5.72
C PRO A 162 6.37 -6.70 5.81
N GLU A 163 5.21 -7.30 5.50
CA GLU A 163 4.96 -8.71 5.78
C GLU A 163 5.31 -9.66 4.63
N TYR A 164 5.24 -9.19 3.38
CA TYR A 164 5.33 -10.07 2.21
C TYR A 164 6.60 -9.79 1.38
N TRP A 165 7.71 -9.68 2.07
CA TRP A 165 8.98 -9.40 1.43
C TRP A 165 9.50 -10.59 0.63
N SER A 166 10.04 -10.29 -0.53
CA SER A 166 10.81 -11.28 -1.29
C SER A 166 12.17 -11.55 -0.64
N GLN A 167 12.77 -12.66 -1.04
CA GLN A 167 14.13 -13.01 -0.63
C GLN A 167 15.13 -11.91 -0.99
N GLU A 168 14.99 -11.34 -2.19
CA GLU A 168 15.84 -10.24 -2.67
C GLU A 168 15.75 -9.01 -1.76
N MET A 169 14.56 -8.59 -1.40
CA MET A 169 14.34 -7.44 -0.50
C MET A 169 14.99 -7.69 0.86
N TYR A 170 14.75 -8.86 1.43
CA TYR A 170 15.31 -9.25 2.71
C TYR A 170 16.82 -9.18 2.70
N TYR A 171 17.48 -9.78 1.72
CA TYR A 171 18.94 -9.79 1.66
C TYR A 171 19.55 -8.44 1.32
N LYS A 172 18.89 -7.61 0.51
CA LYS A 172 19.33 -6.24 0.26
C LYS A 172 19.36 -5.43 1.55
N VAL A 173 18.27 -5.44 2.32
CA VAL A 173 18.21 -4.70 3.59
C VAL A 173 19.19 -5.29 4.60
N LYS A 174 19.25 -6.61 4.74
CA LYS A 174 20.18 -7.27 5.65
C LYS A 174 21.64 -6.91 5.37
N SER A 175 22.05 -6.96 4.11
CA SER A 175 23.42 -6.63 3.70
C SER A 175 23.71 -5.14 3.97
N TRP A 176 22.76 -4.26 3.65
CA TRP A 176 22.91 -2.83 3.90
C TRP A 176 23.09 -2.52 5.38
N VAL A 177 22.28 -3.11 6.27
CA VAL A 177 22.42 -2.92 7.72
C VAL A 177 23.75 -3.48 8.26
N HIS A 178 24.12 -4.71 7.87
CA HIS A 178 25.26 -5.39 8.49
C HIS A 178 26.62 -5.03 7.87
N GLU A 179 26.64 -4.69 6.59
CA GLU A 179 27.91 -4.50 5.87
C GLU A 179 28.20 -3.02 5.60
N ARG A 180 27.16 -2.19 5.52
CA ARG A 180 27.25 -0.78 5.16
C ARG A 180 26.97 0.18 6.32
N GLY A 181 26.41 -0.33 7.42
CA GLY A 181 26.13 0.45 8.63
C GLY A 181 24.93 1.37 8.49
N GLY A 182 23.97 0.96 7.67
CA GLY A 182 22.68 1.64 7.54
C GLY A 182 21.81 1.50 8.79
#